data_baeaa8d1e079834047b25d8695fdf677
#
_entry.id   baeaa8d1e079834047b25d8695fdf677
#
_cell.length_a   1.000
_cell.length_b   1.000
_cell.length_c   1.000
_cell.angle_alpha   90.00
_cell.angle_beta   90.00
_cell.angle_gamma   90.00
#
_symmetry.space_group_name_H-M   'P 1'
#
loop_
_entity.id
_entity.type
_entity.pdbx_description
1 polymer ?
#
loop_
_entity_poly.entity_id
_entity_poly.type
_entity_poly.pdbx_seq_one_letter_code
_entity_poly.pdbx_strand_id
1 'polypeptide(L)'
;MEIGEETRVLIVDDFNTSRRMIRQTLKDLGTELCNEAKDPDEAIKLLERYQYHLVMVDWYMDGSRGVDLVKQIRETHSKKSLPVLLMLMDPLDDQLAMGKAAGISGHILKPFDAGTLSKTLMGFE
;
A
#
# COMPACT_ATOMS: atom_id res chain seq x y z
N MET A 1 -1.31 -6.69 -12.16
CA MET A 1 -2.36 -5.70 -11.83
C MET A 1 -2.09 -4.41 -12.59
N GLU A 2 -3.09 -3.86 -13.23
CA GLU A 2 -3.00 -2.57 -13.91
C GLU A 2 -3.83 -1.52 -13.17
N ILE A 3 -3.32 -0.29 -13.15
CA ILE A 3 -4.05 0.85 -12.61
C ILE A 3 -4.87 1.49 -13.71
N GLY A 4 -6.17 1.66 -13.47
CA GLY A 4 -7.09 2.32 -14.38
C GLY A 4 -8.02 3.26 -13.62
N GLU A 5 -8.89 3.94 -14.35
CA GLU A 5 -9.78 4.97 -13.78
C GLU A 5 -10.66 4.47 -12.64
N GLU A 6 -10.98 3.18 -12.62
CA GLU A 6 -11.84 2.59 -11.59
C GLU A 6 -11.06 1.93 -10.47
N THR A 7 -9.74 1.99 -10.50
CA THR A 7 -8.89 1.39 -9.47
C THR A 7 -8.87 2.28 -8.23
N ARG A 8 -9.45 1.79 -7.14
CA ARG A 8 -9.44 2.52 -5.88
C ARG A 8 -8.27 2.05 -5.02
N VAL A 9 -7.44 3.00 -4.58
CA VAL A 9 -6.23 2.72 -3.82
C VAL A 9 -6.30 3.39 -2.46
N LEU A 10 -5.94 2.64 -1.42
CA LEU A 10 -5.76 3.20 -0.08
C LEU A 10 -4.27 3.41 0.17
N ILE A 11 -3.89 4.63 0.50
CA ILE A 11 -2.50 5.00 0.79
C ILE A 11 -2.37 5.21 2.29
N VAL A 12 -1.56 4.38 2.95
CA VAL A 12 -1.37 4.45 4.40
C VAL A 12 0.08 4.85 4.69
N ASP A 13 0.26 6.09 5.13
CA ASP A 13 1.57 6.70 5.33
C ASP A 13 1.36 7.92 6.23
N ASP A 14 2.17 8.12 7.27
CA ASP A 14 2.00 9.23 8.20
C ASP A 14 2.56 10.57 7.70
N PHE A 15 3.25 10.56 6.56
CA PHE A 15 3.92 11.73 6.01
C PHE A 15 3.12 12.35 4.86
N ASN A 16 2.62 13.58 5.07
CA ASN A 16 1.79 14.28 4.06
C ASN A 16 2.44 14.38 2.68
N THR A 17 3.72 14.73 2.66
CA THR A 17 4.46 14.89 1.40
C THR A 17 4.54 13.56 0.66
N SER A 18 4.78 12.47 1.38
CA SER A 18 4.84 11.13 0.80
C SER A 18 3.49 10.76 0.17
N ARG A 19 2.39 10.95 0.91
CA ARG A 19 1.05 10.64 0.39
C ARG A 19 0.73 11.45 -0.87
N ARG A 20 1.12 12.73 -0.89
CA ARG A 20 0.90 13.60 -2.05
C ARG A 20 1.66 13.08 -3.27
N MET A 21 2.91 12.67 -3.09
CA MET A 21 3.73 12.14 -4.17
C MET A 21 3.16 10.83 -4.70
N ILE A 22 2.71 9.96 -3.80
CA ILE A 22 2.11 8.68 -4.18
C ILE A 22 0.82 8.91 -4.95
N ARG A 23 -0.01 9.84 -4.50
CA ARG A 23 -1.25 10.20 -5.20
C ARG A 23 -0.95 10.71 -6.61
N GLN A 24 0.07 11.54 -6.78
CA GLN A 24 0.46 12.02 -8.09
C GLN A 24 0.95 10.87 -8.99
N THR A 25 1.74 9.95 -8.43
CA THR A 25 2.21 8.77 -9.15
C THR A 25 1.04 7.91 -9.64
N LEU A 26 0.03 7.71 -8.80
CA LEU A 26 -1.17 6.96 -9.17
C LEU A 26 -1.98 7.68 -10.25
N LYS A 27 -2.05 9.00 -10.18
CA LYS A 27 -2.72 9.80 -11.21
C LYS A 27 -2.02 9.63 -12.54
N ASP A 28 -0.69 9.65 -12.54
CA ASP A 28 0.11 9.43 -13.76
C ASP A 28 -0.15 8.04 -14.35
N LEU A 29 -0.48 7.06 -13.52
CA LEU A 29 -0.80 5.70 -13.97
C LEU A 29 -2.26 5.52 -14.37
N GLY A 30 -3.14 6.47 -14.04
CA GLY A 30 -4.50 6.47 -14.54
C GLY A 30 -5.63 6.48 -13.52
N THR A 31 -5.35 6.63 -12.21
CA THR A 31 -6.43 6.71 -11.22
C THR A 31 -6.33 7.92 -10.32
N GLU A 32 -7.50 8.49 -10.03
CA GLU A 32 -7.65 9.53 -9.00
C GLU A 32 -8.50 9.04 -7.83
N LEU A 33 -8.90 7.76 -7.83
CA LEU A 33 -9.69 7.16 -6.76
C LEU A 33 -8.78 6.71 -5.61
N CYS A 34 -8.23 7.68 -4.90
CA CYS A 34 -7.30 7.42 -3.81
C CYS A 34 -7.85 7.98 -2.51
N ASN A 35 -7.77 7.19 -1.45
CA ASN A 35 -8.01 7.67 -0.10
C ASN A 35 -6.70 7.59 0.68
N GLU A 36 -6.52 8.48 1.63
CA GLU A 36 -5.31 8.57 2.43
C GLU A 36 -5.63 8.32 3.90
N ALA A 37 -4.78 7.53 4.54
CA ALA A 37 -4.84 7.29 5.97
C ALA A 37 -3.47 7.60 6.55
N LYS A 38 -3.43 8.33 7.66
CA LYS A 38 -2.17 8.69 8.31
C LYS A 38 -1.75 7.68 9.37
N ASP A 39 -2.64 6.77 9.75
CA ASP A 39 -2.38 5.76 10.77
C ASP A 39 -3.25 4.51 10.52
N PRO A 40 -2.96 3.40 11.23
CA PRO A 40 -3.71 2.17 11.06
C PRO A 40 -5.21 2.29 11.39
N ASP A 41 -5.58 3.09 12.38
CA ASP A 41 -6.98 3.24 12.76
C ASP A 41 -7.79 3.89 11.64
N GLU A 42 -7.26 4.94 11.02
CA GLU A 42 -7.91 5.56 9.86
C GLU A 42 -8.01 4.58 8.69
N ALA A 43 -6.95 3.78 8.48
CA ALA A 43 -6.95 2.79 7.41
C ALA A 43 -8.06 1.76 7.59
N ILE A 44 -8.21 1.23 8.79
CA ILE A 44 -9.25 0.24 9.09
C ILE A 44 -10.65 0.83 8.88
N LYS A 45 -10.89 2.05 9.33
CA LYS A 45 -12.17 2.73 9.13
C LYS A 45 -12.50 2.87 7.64
N LEU A 46 -11.52 3.23 6.83
CA LEU A 46 -11.71 3.35 5.38
C LEU A 46 -11.96 2.00 4.73
N LEU A 47 -11.26 0.95 5.18
CA LEU A 47 -11.46 -0.40 4.66
C LEU A 47 -12.85 -0.95 4.98
N GLU A 48 -13.45 -0.54 6.09
CA GLU A 48 -14.81 -0.91 6.45
C GLU A 48 -15.85 -0.19 5.61
N ARG A 49 -15.49 1.01 5.11
CA ARG A 49 -16.42 1.89 4.39
C ARG A 49 -16.39 1.69 2.87
N TYR A 50 -15.22 1.42 2.31
CA TYR A 50 -15.04 1.33 0.86
C TYR A 50 -14.36 0.01 0.48
N GLN A 51 -14.57 -0.41 -0.76
CA GLN A 51 -13.84 -1.52 -1.34
C GLN A 51 -12.63 -0.98 -2.10
N TYR A 52 -11.47 -1.52 -1.83
CA TYR A 52 -10.23 -1.11 -2.47
C TYR A 52 -9.68 -2.22 -3.36
N HIS A 53 -8.94 -1.83 -4.39
CA HIS A 53 -8.26 -2.75 -5.29
C HIS A 53 -6.79 -2.94 -4.90
N LEU A 54 -6.26 -2.01 -4.11
CA LEU A 54 -4.87 -2.02 -3.68
C LEU A 54 -4.73 -1.22 -2.40
N VAL A 55 -3.93 -1.70 -1.46
CA VAL A 55 -3.52 -0.95 -0.28
C VAL A 55 -2.01 -0.78 -0.33
N MET A 56 -1.54 0.46 -0.22
CA MET A 56 -0.11 0.78 -0.13
C MET A 56 0.18 1.20 1.29
N VAL A 57 1.02 0.44 1.99
CA VAL A 57 1.28 0.62 3.41
C VAL A 57 2.75 0.92 3.65
N ASP A 58 3.04 2.01 4.36
CA ASP A 58 4.40 2.34 4.76
C ASP A 58 4.87 1.37 5.86
N TRP A 59 6.17 1.06 5.87
CA TRP A 59 6.77 0.17 6.87
C TRP A 59 6.57 0.69 8.29
N TYR A 60 6.79 1.99 8.48
CA TYR A 60 6.73 2.60 9.82
C TYR A 60 5.88 3.88 9.80
N MET A 61 4.95 3.98 10.74
CA MET A 61 4.08 5.12 10.89
C MET A 61 4.02 5.49 12.37
N ASP A 62 4.77 6.50 12.76
CA ASP A 62 4.76 7.14 14.11
C ASP A 62 4.27 6.20 15.25
N GLY A 63 5.13 5.28 15.65
CA GLY A 63 4.84 4.35 16.72
C GLY A 63 4.15 3.05 16.27
N SER A 64 3.83 2.90 14.99
CA SER A 64 3.17 1.71 14.45
C SER A 64 3.93 1.15 13.27
N ARG A 65 3.99 -0.17 13.15
CA ARG A 65 4.61 -0.82 11.99
C ARG A 65 3.54 -1.20 10.98
N GLY A 66 3.83 -0.94 9.70
CA GLY A 66 2.91 -1.30 8.64
C GLY A 66 2.56 -2.78 8.61
N VAL A 67 3.51 -3.66 8.97
CA VAL A 67 3.25 -5.11 8.99
C VAL A 67 2.15 -5.51 9.97
N ASP A 68 1.98 -4.78 11.05
CA ASP A 68 0.91 -5.08 12.01
C ASP A 68 -0.45 -4.77 11.39
N LEU A 69 -0.54 -3.69 10.61
CA LEU A 69 -1.75 -3.38 9.84
C LEU A 69 -2.00 -4.44 8.77
N VAL A 70 -0.97 -4.91 8.09
CA VAL A 70 -1.11 -5.96 7.07
C VAL A 70 -1.69 -7.22 7.69
N LYS A 71 -1.21 -7.63 8.86
CA LYS A 71 -1.76 -8.78 9.58
C LYS A 71 -3.25 -8.61 9.87
N GLN A 72 -3.63 -7.40 10.29
CA GLN A 72 -5.02 -7.08 10.59
C GLN A 72 -5.88 -7.13 9.32
N ILE A 73 -5.38 -6.60 8.21
CA ILE A 73 -6.06 -6.66 6.91
C ILE A 73 -6.27 -8.12 6.51
N ARG A 74 -5.28 -8.98 6.74
CA ARG A 74 -5.35 -10.40 6.34
C ARG A 74 -6.31 -11.22 7.18
N GLU A 75 -6.79 -10.71 8.30
CA GLU A 75 -7.84 -11.37 9.06
C GLU A 75 -9.16 -11.38 8.29
N THR A 76 -9.39 -10.42 7.41
CA THR A 76 -10.66 -10.25 6.68
C THR A 76 -10.50 -10.27 5.16
N HIS A 77 -9.30 -10.09 4.64
CA HIS A 77 -9.05 -9.99 3.20
C HIS A 77 -7.87 -10.85 2.79
N SER A 78 -8.07 -11.73 1.81
CA SER A 78 -7.00 -12.57 1.27
C SER A 78 -6.10 -11.77 0.33
N LYS A 79 -4.93 -12.31 0.01
CA LYS A 79 -4.03 -11.71 -0.98
C LYS A 79 -4.70 -11.56 -2.34
N LYS A 80 -5.55 -12.52 -2.69
CA LYS A 80 -6.25 -12.51 -3.97
C LYS A 80 -7.31 -11.42 -4.00
N SER A 81 -8.05 -11.23 -2.89
CA SER A 81 -9.13 -10.25 -2.85
C SER A 81 -8.62 -8.82 -2.66
N LEU A 82 -7.49 -8.64 -1.97
CA LEU A 82 -6.95 -7.31 -1.71
C LEU A 82 -5.42 -7.35 -1.72
N PRO A 83 -4.78 -6.97 -2.81
CA PRO A 83 -3.33 -6.82 -2.87
C PRO A 83 -2.86 -5.73 -1.90
N VAL A 84 -1.77 -6.02 -1.19
CA VAL A 84 -1.14 -5.08 -0.26
C VAL A 84 0.32 -4.91 -0.65
N LEU A 85 0.73 -3.68 -0.91
CA LEU A 85 2.09 -3.30 -1.28
C LEU A 85 2.74 -2.61 -0.09
N LEU A 86 3.83 -3.18 0.40
CA LEU A 86 4.59 -2.60 1.51
C LEU A 86 5.65 -1.64 0.96
N MET A 87 5.68 -0.42 1.51
CA MET A 87 6.66 0.60 1.10
C MET A 87 7.79 0.65 2.11
N LEU A 88 9.03 0.52 1.64
CA LEU A 88 10.23 0.49 2.46
C LEU A 88 11.18 1.62 2.06
N MET A 89 11.95 2.15 3.02
CA MET A 89 13.02 3.11 2.72
C MET A 89 14.31 2.38 2.33
N ASP A 90 14.60 1.29 3.01
CA ASP A 90 15.80 0.49 2.78
C ASP A 90 15.42 -0.97 2.57
N PRO A 91 16.14 -1.70 1.70
CA PRO A 91 15.84 -3.11 1.46
C PRO A 91 16.43 -4.00 2.54
N LEU A 92 15.93 -3.89 3.77
CA LEU A 92 16.39 -4.72 4.88
C LEU A 92 15.71 -6.09 4.83
N ASP A 93 16.49 -7.14 4.83
CA ASP A 93 15.99 -8.51 4.75
C ASP A 93 15.00 -8.85 5.85
N ASP A 94 15.25 -8.37 7.07
CA ASP A 94 14.37 -8.61 8.22
C ASP A 94 12.99 -7.99 7.99
N GLN A 95 12.93 -6.76 7.49
CA GLN A 95 11.68 -6.08 7.20
C GLN A 95 10.91 -6.81 6.11
N LEU A 96 11.60 -7.24 5.08
CA LEU A 96 10.98 -7.96 3.97
C LEU A 96 10.43 -9.31 4.44
N ALA A 97 11.20 -10.04 5.27
CA ALA A 97 10.75 -11.31 5.82
C ALA A 97 9.51 -11.14 6.69
N MET A 98 9.48 -10.10 7.52
CA MET A 98 8.31 -9.78 8.34
C MET A 98 7.10 -9.43 7.48
N GLY A 99 7.31 -8.68 6.40
CA GLY A 99 6.26 -8.35 5.45
C GLY A 99 5.66 -9.59 4.80
N LYS A 100 6.51 -10.49 4.32
CA LYS A 100 6.06 -11.74 3.71
C LYS A 100 5.27 -12.59 4.70
N ALA A 101 5.76 -12.70 5.94
CA ALA A 101 5.06 -13.43 6.99
C ALA A 101 3.71 -12.81 7.33
N ALA A 102 3.58 -11.48 7.24
CA ALA A 102 2.33 -10.78 7.48
C ALA A 102 1.33 -10.93 6.33
N GLY A 103 1.80 -11.27 5.13
CA GLY A 103 0.93 -11.50 3.99
C GLY A 103 0.92 -10.40 2.94
N ILE A 104 2.03 -9.67 2.75
CA ILE A 104 2.10 -8.68 1.68
C ILE A 104 2.07 -9.36 0.31
N SER A 105 1.55 -8.65 -0.69
CA SER A 105 1.57 -9.10 -2.08
C SER A 105 2.88 -8.76 -2.75
N GLY A 106 3.55 -7.71 -2.29
CA GLY A 106 4.85 -7.29 -2.79
C GLY A 106 5.37 -6.10 -1.99
N HIS A 107 6.51 -5.59 -2.39
CA HIS A 107 7.13 -4.43 -1.76
C HIS A 107 7.70 -3.48 -2.81
N ILE A 108 7.93 -2.23 -2.40
CA ILE A 108 8.53 -1.21 -3.25
C ILE A 108 9.39 -0.30 -2.38
N LEU A 109 10.50 0.17 -2.92
CA LEU A 109 11.39 1.10 -2.22
C LEU A 109 11.00 2.54 -2.49
N LYS A 110 10.96 3.36 -1.46
CA LYS A 110 10.72 4.80 -1.56
C LYS A 110 12.04 5.54 -1.71
N PRO A 111 12.10 6.60 -2.51
CA PRO A 111 11.06 7.09 -3.40
C PRO A 111 10.97 6.25 -4.67
N PHE A 112 9.79 6.22 -5.26
CA PHE A 112 9.58 5.48 -6.51
C PHE A 112 8.82 6.35 -7.52
N ASP A 113 8.97 6.04 -8.79
CA ASP A 113 8.25 6.70 -9.87
C ASP A 113 7.13 5.80 -10.41
N ALA A 114 6.36 6.34 -11.35
CA ALA A 114 5.24 5.62 -11.94
C ALA A 114 5.69 4.33 -12.65
N GLY A 115 6.82 4.38 -13.33
CA GLY A 115 7.35 3.21 -14.03
C GLY A 115 7.70 2.07 -13.09
N THR A 116 8.35 2.39 -11.96
CA THR A 116 8.72 1.40 -10.95
C THR A 116 7.47 0.81 -10.30
N LEU A 117 6.49 1.65 -9.97
CA LEU A 117 5.23 1.17 -9.39
C LEU A 117 4.49 0.25 -10.36
N SER A 118 4.38 0.67 -11.61
CA SER A 118 3.73 -0.14 -12.65
C SER A 118 4.39 -1.52 -12.78
N LYS A 119 5.70 -1.57 -12.84
CA LYS A 119 6.46 -2.83 -12.92
C LYS A 119 6.21 -3.72 -11.71
N THR A 120 6.23 -3.14 -10.52
CA THR A 120 5.98 -3.88 -9.28
C THR A 120 4.58 -4.50 -9.29
N LEU A 121 3.58 -3.73 -9.72
CA LEU A 121 2.20 -4.21 -9.77
C LEU A 121 1.97 -5.29 -10.84
N MET A 122 2.77 -5.31 -11.89
CA MET A 122 2.69 -6.36 -12.91
C MET A 122 2.98 -7.75 -12.35
N GLY A 123 3.73 -7.83 -11.25
CA GLY A 123 3.99 -9.09 -10.56
C GLY A 123 2.84 -9.59 -9.69
N PHE A 124 1.77 -8.81 -9.58
CA PHE A 124 0.60 -9.17 -8.76
C PHE A 124 -0.41 -9.90 -9.62
N GLU A 125 -0.46 -11.19 -9.47
CA GLU A 125 -1.36 -12.06 -10.22
C GLU A 125 -2.52 -12.56 -9.35
#